data_f5d096e2954d73ef2784022f27025a49
#
_entry.id   f5d096e2954d73ef2784022f27025a49
#
_cell.length_a   1.000
_cell.length_b   1.000
_cell.length_c   1.000
_cell.angle_alpha   90.00
_cell.angle_beta   90.00
_cell.angle_gamma   90.00
#
_symmetry.space_group_name_H-M   'P 1'
#
loop_
_entity.id
_entity.type
_entity.pdbx_description
1 polymer ?
#
loop_
_entity_poly.entity_id
_entity_poly.type
_entity_poly.pdbx_seq_one_letter_code
_entity_poly.pdbx_strand_id
1 'polypeptide(L)'
;AVKNQTPIGLKAKAYMDAGQLVPDDVIIGIVKERLAEPDCANGYILDGVPRTLVQAEALEDAGVDIDVVLLIDISDEEIEKRMTGRRTCLSCGATYHVISSPPKKEGVCDVCGGELTIRKDDEPETVRNRLAVYHRETEPLVEYYRGKNKLKVVPNRPTIEETTQEVFKVLGIHD
;
A
#
# COMPACT_ATOMS: atom_id res chain seq x y z
N ALA A 1 -4.97 -11.53 8.95
CA ALA A 1 -4.34 -12.85 9.22
C ALA A 1 -3.56 -12.80 10.54
N VAL A 2 -2.47 -12.00 10.67
CA VAL A 2 -1.62 -11.97 11.88
C VAL A 2 -2.42 -11.59 13.13
N LYS A 3 -3.22 -10.53 13.08
CA LYS A 3 -4.07 -10.09 14.22
C LYS A 3 -5.11 -11.15 14.61
N ASN A 4 -5.64 -11.87 13.64
CA ASN A 4 -6.66 -12.91 13.85
C ASN A 4 -6.04 -14.28 14.16
N GLN A 5 -4.70 -14.37 14.22
CA GLN A 5 -3.95 -15.60 14.55
C GLN A 5 -4.30 -16.80 13.68
N THR A 6 -4.62 -16.58 12.38
CA THR A 6 -4.81 -17.69 11.46
C THR A 6 -3.50 -18.46 11.28
N PRO A 7 -3.51 -19.78 10.93
CA PRO A 7 -2.30 -20.57 10.77
C PRO A 7 -1.27 -19.92 9.83
N ILE A 8 -1.74 -19.37 8.71
CA ILE A 8 -0.86 -18.67 7.76
C ILE A 8 -0.41 -17.30 8.29
N GLY A 9 -1.26 -16.62 9.06
CA GLY A 9 -0.91 -15.37 9.75
C GLY A 9 0.17 -15.57 10.81
N LEU A 10 0.14 -16.67 11.54
CA LEU A 10 1.18 -17.05 12.51
C LEU A 10 2.50 -17.39 11.79
N LYS A 11 2.42 -18.08 10.62
CA LYS A 11 3.60 -18.34 9.78
C LYS A 11 4.24 -17.03 9.32
N ALA A 12 3.44 -16.07 8.80
CA ALA A 12 3.92 -14.75 8.41
C ALA A 12 4.56 -13.99 9.59
N LYS A 13 3.92 -14.04 10.77
CA LYS A 13 4.43 -13.40 11.98
C LYS A 13 5.81 -13.93 12.37
N ALA A 14 6.05 -15.24 12.27
CA ALA A 14 7.34 -15.84 12.59
C ALA A 14 8.48 -15.26 11.73
N TYR A 15 8.25 -15.05 10.42
CA TYR A 15 9.22 -14.39 9.55
C TYR A 15 9.43 -12.93 9.93
N MET A 16 8.35 -12.20 10.22
CA MET A 16 8.43 -10.79 10.64
C MET A 16 9.19 -10.63 11.97
N ASP A 17 8.91 -11.47 12.95
CA ASP A 17 9.58 -11.45 14.26
C ASP A 17 11.08 -11.80 14.13
N ALA A 18 11.45 -12.63 13.16
CA ALA A 18 12.84 -12.96 12.82
C ALA A 18 13.53 -11.89 11.95
N GLY A 19 12.83 -10.82 11.57
CA GLY A 19 13.36 -9.78 10.68
C GLY A 19 13.57 -10.26 9.23
N GLN A 20 12.92 -11.35 8.83
CA GLN A 20 13.00 -11.94 7.51
C GLN A 20 11.86 -11.46 6.61
N LEU A 21 12.07 -11.50 5.29
CA LEU A 21 11.01 -11.28 4.32
C LEU A 21 10.01 -12.43 4.40
N VAL A 22 8.71 -12.10 4.40
CA VAL A 22 7.65 -13.10 4.31
C VAL A 22 7.67 -13.69 2.89
N PRO A 23 7.77 -15.01 2.72
CA PRO A 23 7.77 -15.67 1.41
C PRO A 23 6.49 -15.40 0.62
N ASP A 24 6.60 -15.35 -0.72
CA ASP A 24 5.47 -15.04 -1.60
C ASP A 24 4.32 -16.04 -1.46
N ASP A 25 4.60 -17.33 -1.27
CA ASP A 25 3.58 -18.37 -1.03
C ASP A 25 2.73 -18.05 0.22
N VAL A 26 3.35 -17.52 1.26
CA VAL A 26 2.65 -17.11 2.51
C VAL A 26 1.79 -15.88 2.25
N ILE A 27 2.31 -14.89 1.51
CA ILE A 27 1.54 -13.69 1.15
C ILE A 27 0.32 -14.07 0.31
N ILE A 28 0.50 -14.87 -0.73
CA ILE A 28 -0.58 -15.34 -1.60
C ILE A 28 -1.62 -16.16 -0.82
N GLY A 29 -1.17 -17.02 0.10
CA GLY A 29 -2.07 -17.76 0.98
C GLY A 29 -2.93 -16.84 1.86
N ILE A 30 -2.35 -15.78 2.43
CA ILE A 30 -3.10 -14.77 3.22
C ILE A 30 -4.14 -14.06 2.35
N VAL A 31 -3.78 -13.68 1.12
CA VAL A 31 -4.71 -13.04 0.19
C VAL A 31 -5.85 -13.99 -0.14
N LYS A 32 -5.58 -15.25 -0.46
CA LYS A 32 -6.63 -16.26 -0.74
C LYS A 32 -7.58 -16.46 0.43
N GLU A 33 -7.05 -16.63 1.65
CA GLU A 33 -7.89 -16.73 2.86
C GLU A 33 -8.79 -15.49 3.00
N ARG A 34 -8.24 -14.28 2.79
CA ARG A 34 -8.99 -13.04 2.92
C ARG A 34 -10.09 -12.89 1.84
N LEU A 35 -9.78 -13.23 0.60
CA LEU A 35 -10.74 -13.13 -0.51
C LEU A 35 -11.85 -14.18 -0.45
N ALA A 36 -11.68 -15.26 0.32
CA ALA A 36 -12.72 -16.24 0.59
C ALA A 36 -13.76 -15.77 1.63
N GLU A 37 -13.53 -14.66 2.32
CA GLU A 37 -14.48 -14.10 3.28
C GLU A 37 -15.73 -13.55 2.59
N PRO A 38 -16.90 -13.67 3.21
CA PRO A 38 -18.19 -13.28 2.57
C PRO A 38 -18.26 -11.81 2.14
N ASP A 39 -17.58 -10.91 2.81
CA ASP A 39 -17.53 -9.48 2.48
C ASP A 39 -16.76 -9.17 1.19
N CYS A 40 -15.96 -10.11 0.69
CA CYS A 40 -15.26 -10.00 -0.60
C CYS A 40 -16.08 -10.53 -1.79
N ALA A 41 -17.26 -11.12 -1.54
CA ALA A 41 -18.06 -11.74 -2.60
C ALA A 41 -18.53 -10.76 -3.69
N ASN A 42 -18.69 -9.48 -3.35
CA ASN A 42 -19.13 -8.42 -4.28
C ASN A 42 -17.97 -7.60 -4.86
N GLY A 43 -16.75 -7.94 -4.53
CA GLY A 43 -15.54 -7.27 -5.01
C GLY A 43 -14.55 -6.97 -3.89
N TYR A 44 -13.36 -6.56 -4.28
CA TYR A 44 -12.27 -6.25 -3.37
C TYR A 44 -11.29 -5.26 -3.98
N ILE A 45 -10.50 -4.63 -3.11
CA ILE A 45 -9.37 -3.81 -3.49
C ILE A 45 -8.14 -4.40 -2.82
N LEU A 46 -7.12 -4.72 -3.61
CA LEU A 46 -5.81 -5.13 -3.13
C LEU A 46 -4.89 -3.90 -3.10
N ASP A 47 -4.39 -3.56 -1.92
CA ASP A 47 -3.41 -2.50 -1.72
C ASP A 47 -2.09 -3.09 -1.24
N GLY A 48 -1.00 -2.82 -2.00
CA GLY A 48 0.33 -3.31 -1.71
C GLY A 48 0.59 -4.78 -2.06
N VAL A 49 -0.31 -5.43 -2.81
CA VAL A 49 -0.15 -6.78 -3.38
C VAL A 49 -0.85 -6.80 -4.74
N PRO A 50 -0.22 -7.34 -5.81
CA PRO A 50 1.16 -7.82 -5.90
C PRO A 50 2.20 -6.70 -5.88
N ARG A 51 3.43 -7.04 -5.48
CA ARG A 51 4.60 -6.14 -5.55
C ARG A 51 5.71 -6.69 -6.44
N THR A 52 5.56 -7.91 -6.93
CA THR A 52 6.52 -8.57 -7.84
C THR A 52 5.76 -9.33 -8.93
N LEU A 53 6.42 -9.60 -10.05
CA LEU A 53 5.86 -10.43 -11.12
C LEU A 53 5.47 -11.81 -10.60
N VAL A 54 6.31 -12.41 -9.77
CA VAL A 54 6.06 -13.74 -9.15
C VAL A 54 4.75 -13.72 -8.36
N GLN A 55 4.48 -12.65 -7.59
CA GLN A 55 3.22 -12.51 -6.85
C GLN A 55 2.02 -12.33 -7.81
N ALA A 56 2.19 -11.56 -8.89
CA ALA A 56 1.12 -11.34 -9.86
C ALA A 56 0.72 -12.63 -10.57
N GLU A 57 1.70 -13.41 -11.01
CA GLU A 57 1.51 -14.73 -11.64
C GLU A 57 0.87 -15.71 -10.65
N ALA A 58 1.36 -15.76 -9.41
CA ALA A 58 0.81 -16.63 -8.38
C ALA A 58 -0.64 -16.29 -7.99
N LEU A 59 -1.04 -15.02 -8.02
CA LEU A 59 -2.44 -14.62 -7.85
C LEU A 59 -3.31 -15.12 -9.00
N GLU A 60 -2.83 -14.97 -10.23
CA GLU A 60 -3.53 -15.44 -11.42
C GLU A 60 -3.71 -16.96 -11.41
N ASP A 61 -2.63 -17.71 -11.14
CA ASP A 61 -2.65 -19.18 -10.99
C ASP A 61 -3.59 -19.63 -9.85
N ALA A 62 -3.73 -18.80 -8.83
CA ALA A 62 -4.64 -19.04 -7.72
C ALA A 62 -6.12 -18.72 -8.05
N GLY A 63 -6.42 -18.25 -9.27
CA GLY A 63 -7.76 -17.88 -9.71
C GLY A 63 -8.24 -16.55 -9.13
N VAL A 64 -7.34 -15.68 -8.67
CA VAL A 64 -7.68 -14.32 -8.22
C VAL A 64 -7.81 -13.43 -9.45
N ASP A 65 -9.04 -13.08 -9.80
CA ASP A 65 -9.30 -12.20 -10.94
C ASP A 65 -9.18 -10.73 -10.53
N ILE A 66 -8.39 -9.97 -11.29
CA ILE A 66 -8.20 -8.54 -11.13
C ILE A 66 -8.73 -7.85 -12.37
N ASP A 67 -9.81 -7.09 -12.25
CA ASP A 67 -10.43 -6.38 -13.37
C ASP A 67 -9.60 -5.17 -13.82
N VAL A 68 -9.11 -4.41 -12.84
CA VAL A 68 -8.39 -3.14 -13.07
C VAL A 68 -7.21 -3.01 -12.11
N VAL A 69 -6.10 -2.56 -12.64
CA VAL A 69 -4.93 -2.13 -11.86
C VAL A 69 -4.79 -0.62 -12.00
N LEU A 70 -4.85 0.08 -10.88
CA LEU A 70 -4.65 1.53 -10.82
C LEU A 70 -3.20 1.83 -10.43
N LEU A 71 -2.50 2.53 -11.31
CA LEU A 71 -1.22 3.15 -11.00
C LEU A 71 -1.45 4.63 -10.73
N ILE A 72 -1.22 5.07 -9.49
CA ILE A 72 -1.16 6.49 -9.17
C ILE A 72 0.27 6.94 -9.46
N ASP A 73 0.43 7.68 -10.54
CA ASP A 73 1.73 8.13 -11.04
C ASP A 73 2.22 9.34 -10.25
N ILE A 74 3.33 9.17 -9.55
CA ILE A 74 3.91 10.17 -8.64
C ILE A 74 5.43 10.08 -8.72
N SER A 75 6.13 11.24 -8.73
CA SER A 75 7.58 11.26 -8.77
C SER A 75 8.23 10.81 -7.45
N ASP A 76 9.45 10.30 -7.54
CA ASP A 76 10.24 9.87 -6.38
C ASP A 76 10.47 11.02 -5.39
N GLU A 77 10.70 12.24 -5.89
CA GLU A 77 10.91 13.42 -5.06
C GLU A 77 9.65 13.75 -4.25
N GLU A 78 8.48 13.59 -4.84
CA GLU A 78 7.22 13.83 -4.14
C GLU A 78 6.93 12.73 -3.12
N ILE A 79 7.26 11.47 -3.45
CA ILE A 79 7.18 10.34 -2.50
C ILE A 79 8.12 10.58 -1.31
N GLU A 80 9.38 10.96 -1.57
CA GLU A 80 10.35 11.23 -0.51
C GLU A 80 9.85 12.34 0.42
N LYS A 81 9.35 13.46 -0.13
CA LYS A 81 8.76 14.55 0.66
C LYS A 81 7.60 14.10 1.53
N ARG A 82 6.67 13.32 0.94
CA ARG A 82 5.50 12.83 1.67
C ARG A 82 5.86 11.87 2.79
N MET A 83 6.77 10.93 2.54
CA MET A 83 7.14 9.94 3.54
C MET A 83 7.96 10.55 4.67
N THR A 84 8.96 11.36 4.37
CA THR A 84 9.80 12.01 5.39
C THR A 84 9.05 13.09 6.18
N GLY A 85 8.02 13.69 5.58
CA GLY A 85 7.12 14.65 6.24
C GLY A 85 6.04 14.00 7.12
N ARG A 86 5.83 12.68 7.01
CA ARG A 86 4.79 11.97 7.75
C ARG A 86 5.13 11.90 9.24
N ARG A 87 4.08 12.05 10.07
CA ARG A 87 4.13 11.84 11.51
C ARG A 87 3.03 10.87 11.90
N THR A 88 3.31 9.98 12.81
CA THR A 88 2.35 8.96 13.25
C THR A 88 2.25 8.95 14.76
N CYS A 89 1.04 8.90 15.28
CA CYS A 89 0.79 8.69 16.70
C CYS A 89 0.86 7.20 17.02
N LEU A 90 1.80 6.79 17.86
CA LEU A 90 1.94 5.38 18.25
C LEU A 90 0.78 4.90 19.13
N SER A 91 0.07 5.82 19.81
CA SER A 91 -1.02 5.47 20.72
C SER A 91 -2.34 5.16 19.99
N CYS A 92 -2.71 5.92 18.95
CA CYS A 92 -4.00 5.77 18.27
C CYS A 92 -3.89 5.50 16.77
N GLY A 93 -2.68 5.55 16.19
CA GLY A 93 -2.45 5.32 14.76
C GLY A 93 -2.78 6.51 13.85
N ALA A 94 -3.23 7.65 14.39
CA ALA A 94 -3.51 8.85 13.60
C ALA A 94 -2.24 9.33 12.87
N THR A 95 -2.41 9.76 11.63
CA THR A 95 -1.31 10.22 10.78
C THR A 95 -1.46 11.69 10.43
N TYR A 96 -0.34 12.38 10.37
CA TYR A 96 -0.21 13.81 10.04
C TYR A 96 0.92 14.01 9.04
N HIS A 97 0.99 15.18 8.48
CA HIS A 97 2.11 15.58 7.64
C HIS A 97 2.53 17.01 8.00
N VAL A 98 3.84 17.23 8.15
CA VAL A 98 4.39 18.50 8.64
C VAL A 98 3.99 19.74 7.81
N ILE A 99 3.62 19.55 6.54
CA ILE A 99 3.23 20.63 5.62
C ILE A 99 1.75 20.51 5.24
N SER A 100 1.32 19.38 4.67
CA SER A 100 0.00 19.23 4.04
C SER A 100 -1.14 18.98 5.03
N SER A 101 -0.83 18.42 6.20
CA SER A 101 -1.82 18.13 7.26
C SER A 101 -1.16 18.21 8.64
N PRO A 102 -0.69 19.40 9.05
CA PRO A 102 0.00 19.57 10.33
C PRO A 102 -0.96 19.38 11.51
N PRO A 103 -0.46 18.84 12.64
CA PRO A 103 -1.24 18.84 13.88
C PRO A 103 -1.43 20.28 14.39
N LYS A 104 -2.47 20.51 15.19
CA LYS A 104 -2.73 21.82 15.83
C LYS A 104 -1.58 22.29 16.72
N LYS A 105 -0.92 21.32 17.37
CA LYS A 105 0.28 21.55 18.17
C LYS A 105 1.38 20.60 17.69
N GLU A 106 2.53 21.17 17.35
CA GLU A 106 3.68 20.38 16.89
C GLU A 106 4.02 19.24 17.87
N GLY A 107 4.21 18.04 17.33
CA GLY A 107 4.58 16.85 18.09
C GLY A 107 3.44 16.21 18.89
N VAL A 108 2.22 16.75 18.87
CA VAL A 108 1.08 16.27 19.67
C VAL A 108 -0.08 15.84 18.76
N CYS A 109 -0.58 14.64 19.01
CA CYS A 109 -1.74 14.11 18.30
C CYS A 109 -3.03 14.84 18.66
N ASP A 110 -3.76 15.36 17.67
CA ASP A 110 -5.03 16.06 17.89
C ASP A 110 -6.17 15.13 18.36
N VAL A 111 -6.03 13.81 18.11
CA VAL A 111 -7.06 12.82 18.44
C VAL A 111 -6.96 12.34 19.89
N CYS A 112 -5.75 12.04 20.35
CA CYS A 112 -5.57 11.41 21.66
C CYS A 112 -4.54 12.12 22.57
N GLY A 113 -3.91 13.21 22.12
CA GLY A 113 -2.88 13.93 22.88
C GLY A 113 -1.53 13.20 22.96
N GLY A 114 -1.39 12.02 22.34
CA GLY A 114 -0.15 11.25 22.33
C GLY A 114 0.94 11.89 21.48
N GLU A 115 2.19 11.47 21.68
CA GLU A 115 3.34 11.94 20.93
C GLU A 115 3.30 11.50 19.46
N LEU A 116 3.69 12.40 18.56
CA LEU A 116 3.85 12.14 17.13
C LEU A 116 5.33 11.86 16.83
N THR A 117 5.57 10.74 16.16
CA THR A 117 6.91 10.28 15.82
C THR A 117 7.09 10.05 14.33
N ILE A 118 8.34 10.04 13.87
CA ILE A 118 8.70 9.55 12.53
C ILE A 118 8.81 8.03 12.64
N ARG A 119 8.20 7.31 11.69
CA ARG A 119 8.37 5.87 11.60
C ARG A 119 9.78 5.55 11.07
N LYS A 120 10.36 4.43 11.49
CA LYS A 120 11.67 3.98 10.99
C LYS A 120 11.70 3.79 9.48
N ASP A 121 10.59 3.36 8.89
CA ASP A 121 10.43 3.18 7.46
C ASP A 121 10.19 4.49 6.68
N ASP A 122 10.09 5.63 7.36
CA ASP A 122 9.99 6.96 6.80
C ASP A 122 11.29 7.79 6.90
N GLU A 123 12.35 7.20 7.43
CA GLU A 123 13.67 7.83 7.41
C GLU A 123 14.19 7.97 5.97
N PRO A 124 14.84 9.10 5.59
CA PRO A 124 15.21 9.39 4.21
C PRO A 124 15.98 8.28 3.50
N GLU A 125 16.94 7.67 4.18
CA GLU A 125 17.73 6.55 3.64
C GLU A 125 16.87 5.32 3.38
N THR A 126 15.98 4.99 4.32
CA THR A 126 15.03 3.88 4.18
C THR A 126 14.06 4.12 3.03
N VAL A 127 13.56 5.34 2.87
CA VAL A 127 12.67 5.73 1.77
C VAL A 127 13.37 5.55 0.43
N ARG A 128 14.62 6.04 0.26
CA ARG A 128 15.37 5.86 -0.98
C ARG A 128 15.62 4.38 -1.31
N ASN A 129 15.94 3.58 -0.32
CA ASN A 129 16.08 2.14 -0.52
C ASN A 129 14.76 1.49 -0.96
N ARG A 130 13.63 1.88 -0.38
CA ARG A 130 12.30 1.41 -0.78
C ARG A 130 11.96 1.81 -2.23
N LEU A 131 12.31 3.02 -2.66
CA LEU A 131 12.14 3.47 -4.05
C LEU A 131 12.99 2.63 -5.01
N ALA A 132 14.25 2.37 -4.67
CA ALA A 132 15.11 1.50 -5.47
C ALA A 132 14.56 0.07 -5.59
N VAL A 133 14.00 -0.47 -4.51
CA VAL A 133 13.32 -1.78 -4.53
C VAL A 133 12.07 -1.73 -5.39
N TYR A 134 11.26 -0.66 -5.29
CA TYR A 134 10.07 -0.47 -6.11
C TYR A 134 10.43 -0.51 -7.61
N HIS A 135 11.41 0.27 -8.05
CA HIS A 135 11.81 0.31 -9.46
C HIS A 135 12.31 -1.04 -9.97
N ARG A 136 13.01 -1.79 -9.14
CA ARG A 136 13.53 -3.11 -9.52
C ARG A 136 12.46 -4.20 -9.54
N GLU A 137 11.59 -4.24 -8.54
CA GLU A 137 10.69 -5.38 -8.31
C GLU A 137 9.24 -5.11 -8.71
N THR A 138 8.75 -3.88 -8.51
CA THR A 138 7.32 -3.54 -8.64
C THR A 138 7.01 -2.82 -9.93
N GLU A 139 7.85 -1.91 -10.37
CA GLU A 139 7.65 -1.18 -11.63
C GLU A 139 7.46 -2.10 -12.85
N PRO A 140 8.13 -3.27 -12.98
CA PRO A 140 7.85 -4.21 -14.06
C PRO A 140 6.40 -4.68 -14.16
N LEU A 141 5.62 -4.61 -13.09
CA LEU A 141 4.17 -4.88 -13.10
C LEU A 141 3.39 -3.92 -14.02
N VAL A 142 3.89 -2.72 -14.24
CA VAL A 142 3.27 -1.72 -15.12
C VAL A 142 3.14 -2.29 -16.54
N GLU A 143 4.22 -2.81 -17.10
CA GLU A 143 4.21 -3.42 -18.44
C GLU A 143 3.43 -4.74 -18.47
N TYR A 144 3.54 -5.55 -17.41
CA TYR A 144 2.79 -6.79 -17.28
C TYR A 144 1.27 -6.55 -17.37
N TYR A 145 0.73 -5.61 -16.60
CA TYR A 145 -0.71 -5.30 -16.61
C TYR A 145 -1.14 -4.45 -17.80
N ARG A 146 -0.23 -3.65 -18.38
CA ARG A 146 -0.47 -2.96 -19.65
C ARG A 146 -0.67 -3.96 -20.79
N GLY A 147 0.18 -4.99 -20.89
CA GLY A 147 0.05 -6.07 -21.86
C GLY A 147 -1.26 -6.85 -21.74
N LYS A 148 -1.85 -6.89 -20.54
CA LYS A 148 -3.15 -7.52 -20.26
C LYS A 148 -4.35 -6.56 -20.42
N ASN A 149 -4.13 -5.31 -20.82
CA ASN A 149 -5.15 -4.26 -20.94
C ASN A 149 -5.90 -3.98 -19.63
N LYS A 150 -5.30 -4.27 -18.48
CA LYS A 150 -5.88 -4.06 -17.14
C LYS A 150 -5.36 -2.79 -16.46
N LEU A 151 -4.26 -2.18 -16.96
CA LEU A 151 -3.63 -1.00 -16.36
C LEU A 151 -4.40 0.28 -16.66
N LYS A 152 -4.67 1.05 -15.64
CA LYS A 152 -5.12 2.45 -15.71
C LYS A 152 -4.13 3.32 -14.94
N VAL A 153 -3.65 4.39 -15.58
CA VAL A 153 -2.73 5.33 -14.97
C VAL A 153 -3.48 6.59 -14.56
N VAL A 154 -3.30 7.00 -13.32
CA VAL A 154 -3.92 8.19 -12.72
C VAL A 154 -2.81 9.12 -12.27
N PRO A 155 -2.77 10.38 -12.74
CA PRO A 155 -1.78 11.34 -12.25
C PRO A 155 -2.08 11.68 -10.79
N ASN A 156 -1.04 11.67 -9.96
CA ASN A 156 -1.15 12.23 -8.63
C ASN A 156 -1.41 13.73 -8.69
N ARG A 157 -2.30 14.23 -7.85
CA ARG A 157 -2.64 15.65 -7.71
C ARG A 157 -2.20 16.18 -6.34
N PRO A 158 -2.14 17.51 -6.17
CA PRO A 158 -1.74 18.11 -4.89
C PRO A 158 -2.59 17.70 -3.69
N THR A 159 -3.89 17.51 -3.90
CA THR A 159 -4.83 17.12 -2.85
C THR A 159 -5.36 15.69 -3.04
N ILE A 160 -5.87 15.11 -1.96
CA ILE A 160 -6.53 13.80 -1.97
C ILE A 160 -7.79 13.87 -2.82
N GLU A 161 -8.57 14.93 -2.68
CA GLU A 161 -9.83 15.17 -3.39
C GLU A 161 -9.62 15.20 -4.90
N GLU A 162 -8.62 15.96 -5.37
CA GLU A 162 -8.28 16.05 -6.78
C GLU A 162 -7.83 14.69 -7.35
N THR A 163 -6.99 13.95 -6.61
CA THR A 163 -6.57 12.61 -7.02
C THR A 163 -7.75 11.65 -7.05
N THR A 164 -8.67 11.74 -6.10
CA THR A 164 -9.90 10.93 -6.05
C THR A 164 -10.78 11.19 -7.29
N GLN A 165 -10.94 12.45 -7.69
CA GLN A 165 -11.69 12.82 -8.89
C GLN A 165 -11.07 12.20 -10.17
N GLU A 166 -9.73 12.20 -10.29
CA GLU A 166 -9.06 11.55 -11.40
C GLU A 166 -9.29 10.02 -11.40
N VAL A 167 -9.27 9.39 -10.23
CA VAL A 167 -9.58 7.96 -10.07
C VAL A 167 -11.01 7.67 -10.54
N PHE A 168 -12.00 8.43 -10.08
CA PHE A 168 -13.40 8.24 -10.46
C PHE A 168 -13.60 8.40 -11.95
N LYS A 169 -13.02 9.45 -12.55
CA LYS A 169 -13.05 9.69 -13.99
C LYS A 169 -12.50 8.51 -14.79
N VAL A 170 -11.35 7.97 -14.37
CA VAL A 170 -10.69 6.85 -15.06
C VAL A 170 -11.47 5.54 -14.92
N LEU A 171 -12.14 5.35 -13.78
CA LEU A 171 -13.00 4.18 -13.52
C LEU A 171 -14.41 4.33 -14.10
N GLY A 172 -14.78 5.51 -14.63
CA GLY A 172 -16.14 5.77 -15.13
C GLY A 172 -17.18 5.85 -14.03
N ILE A 173 -16.78 6.20 -12.80
CA ILE A 173 -17.67 6.43 -11.68
C ILE A 173 -18.15 7.89 -11.77
N HIS A 174 -19.44 8.06 -11.91
CA HIS A 174 -20.09 9.37 -11.94
C HIS A 174 -20.92 9.51 -10.67
N ASP A 175 -20.80 10.67 -9.98
CA ASP A 175 -21.68 11.04 -8.87
C ASP A 175 -23.11 11.30 -9.34
#